data_0937e01adbf6595889b5827422c1d28d
#
_entry.id   0937e01adbf6595889b5827422c1d28d
#
_cell.length_a   1.000
_cell.length_b   1.000
_cell.length_c   1.000
_cell.angle_alpha   90.00
_cell.angle_beta   90.00
_cell.angle_gamma   90.00
#
_symmetry.space_group_name_H-M   'P 1'
#
loop_
_entity.id
_entity.type
_entity.pdbx_description
1 polymer ?
#
loop_
_entity_poly.entity_id
_entity_poly.type
_entity_poly.pdbx_seq_one_letter_code
_entity_poly.pdbx_strand_id
1 'polypeptide(L)'
;VAQIREGAKPDDKSDSASPQTDDPSPTYIPTSIGSKYSLDFFLSLVPDYERVVFPVNPIILPSEMVTAIEGMDQSYENTAMVYAFAASTINLSRISWDVDGDILAQITDLMNLGFKAHKQAELGSGLQDKLTVNIKRIVTCIFLENCFFLFKRFDRGLTMMREASAMIQMIDLDRYTDASLTDHEIATRQRLYCEISIHERFLTIVTGYPSVLSPLPSIIPMTDHELPPQINEGFNRLIELFRVLDDTFMANWKAQQNPQFTAPEMTAEWIEHKQAQLDQDEIDAAGTDDALISSGCGGLTELQHVDLFITRLWMRILIWQLALSQGLLQSAPPQNSHEGFSMHFPARRLSTQLRNLVGRLENIDSIALHGPGILQKLFEITSTVADVLALPIGPGEEQDAEARVEDFLFIVTFLLSFNRIQQSQREYLKEKLSTLQREHASGFQSLAIYNFDI
;
A
#
# COMPACT_ATOMS: atom_id res chain seq x y z
N VAL A 1 28.05 27.00 3.49
CA VAL A 1 29.09 27.43 4.41
C VAL A 1 30.40 26.86 3.91
N ALA A 2 31.22 27.74 3.35
CA ALA A 2 32.56 27.48 2.88
C ALA A 2 33.55 27.61 4.05
N GLN A 3 34.71 27.02 3.81
CA GLN A 3 36.01 27.11 4.52
C GLN A 3 36.34 25.92 5.42
N ILE A 4 37.18 25.05 4.88
CA ILE A 4 38.55 24.77 5.37
C ILE A 4 39.32 24.14 4.20
N ARG A 5 40.21 24.91 3.59
CA ARG A 5 41.35 24.47 2.79
C ARG A 5 42.58 25.18 3.37
N GLU A 6 43.59 24.37 3.63
CA GLU A 6 45.05 24.65 3.69
C GLU A 6 45.63 23.53 4.54
N GLY A 7 46.54 22.67 4.18
CA GLY A 7 47.64 22.78 3.24
C GLY A 7 48.82 22.14 3.94
N ALA A 8 49.28 20.94 3.55
CA ALA A 8 50.62 20.47 3.86
C ALA A 8 51.11 19.62 2.66
N LYS A 9 52.23 20.01 2.13
CA LYS A 9 53.00 19.36 1.07
C LYS A 9 53.81 18.15 1.61
N PRO A 10 54.21 17.22 0.70
CA PRO A 10 54.78 15.94 1.07
C PRO A 10 56.28 16.00 1.25
N ASP A 11 56.81 15.18 2.14
CA ASP A 11 58.20 14.78 2.15
C ASP A 11 58.35 13.31 1.75
N ASP A 12 59.34 13.11 0.93
CA ASP A 12 59.78 11.97 0.14
C ASP A 12 60.59 10.97 0.98
N LYS A 13 60.63 9.69 0.54
CA LYS A 13 61.51 8.55 0.84
C LYS A 13 61.07 7.54 1.88
N SER A 14 60.78 6.33 1.51
CA SER A 14 61.74 5.29 1.22
C SER A 14 61.04 3.95 0.97
N ASP A 15 61.58 3.20 0.01
CA ASP A 15 61.28 1.81 -0.28
C ASP A 15 61.28 0.88 0.93
N SER A 16 60.20 0.13 1.12
CA SER A 16 60.28 -1.22 1.67
C SER A 16 59.10 -2.04 1.15
N ALA A 17 59.38 -3.03 0.34
CA ALA A 17 58.49 -4.06 -0.11
C ALA A 17 57.86 -4.76 1.10
N SER A 18 56.54 -4.64 1.26
CA SER A 18 55.75 -5.47 2.15
C SER A 18 55.16 -6.62 1.33
N PRO A 19 55.09 -7.83 1.88
CA PRO A 19 54.53 -8.96 1.17
C PRO A 19 53.01 -8.75 0.98
N GLN A 20 52.53 -8.98 -0.22
CA GLN A 20 51.14 -9.17 -0.56
C GLN A 20 50.60 -10.32 0.31
N THR A 21 49.87 -10.00 1.35
CA THR A 21 48.93 -10.94 1.92
C THR A 21 47.69 -10.90 1.04
N ASP A 22 47.52 -11.94 0.24
CA ASP A 22 46.23 -12.31 -0.34
C ASP A 22 45.28 -12.54 0.81
N ASP A 23 44.54 -11.49 1.17
CA ASP A 23 43.42 -11.61 2.09
C ASP A 23 42.28 -12.27 1.27
N PRO A 24 41.87 -13.50 1.60
CA PRO A 24 40.79 -14.14 0.87
C PRO A 24 39.53 -13.31 1.09
N SER A 25 38.97 -12.80 -0.01
CA SER A 25 37.61 -12.31 -0.07
C SER A 25 36.74 -13.23 0.81
N PRO A 26 35.85 -12.71 1.66
CA PRO A 26 35.03 -13.56 2.50
C PRO A 26 34.23 -14.49 1.58
N THR A 27 34.69 -15.71 1.49
CA THR A 27 34.05 -16.78 0.73
C THR A 27 32.67 -16.95 1.35
N TYR A 28 31.61 -16.65 0.60
CA TYR A 28 30.25 -17.08 0.94
C TYR A 28 30.31 -18.56 1.27
N ILE A 29 30.30 -18.90 2.53
CA ILE A 29 30.12 -20.27 2.97
C ILE A 29 28.59 -20.43 3.03
N PRO A 30 27.97 -21.15 2.08
CA PRO A 30 26.60 -21.57 2.26
C PRO A 30 26.65 -22.42 3.53
N THR A 31 26.27 -21.84 4.66
CA THR A 31 25.81 -22.68 5.73
C THR A 31 24.65 -23.42 5.08
N SER A 32 24.86 -24.73 4.82
CA SER A 32 23.78 -25.66 4.57
C SER A 32 22.93 -25.66 5.83
N ILE A 33 22.16 -24.58 5.98
CA ILE A 33 20.99 -24.59 6.83
C ILE A 33 20.16 -25.63 6.09
N GLY A 34 20.03 -26.82 6.69
CA GLY A 34 19.16 -27.86 6.18
C GLY A 34 17.84 -27.18 5.87
N SER A 35 17.65 -26.79 4.62
CA SER A 35 16.58 -25.93 4.19
C SER A 35 15.30 -26.69 4.44
N LYS A 36 14.51 -26.27 5.44
CA LYS A 36 13.19 -26.79 5.73
C LYS A 36 12.29 -26.72 4.48
N TYR A 37 12.66 -25.85 3.54
CA TYR A 37 11.94 -25.56 2.31
C TYR A 37 12.79 -25.96 1.10
N SER A 38 12.20 -26.73 0.19
CA SER A 38 12.85 -27.15 -1.06
C SER A 38 12.76 -26.05 -2.13
N LEU A 39 13.59 -26.14 -3.16
CA LEU A 39 13.48 -25.27 -4.34
C LEU A 39 12.08 -25.35 -4.97
N ASP A 40 11.53 -26.57 -5.10
CA ASP A 40 10.18 -26.80 -5.64
C ASP A 40 9.09 -26.11 -4.84
N PHE A 41 9.27 -25.98 -3.51
CA PHE A 41 8.34 -25.21 -2.67
C PHE A 41 8.28 -23.74 -3.12
N PHE A 42 9.42 -23.08 -3.32
CA PHE A 42 9.43 -21.69 -3.74
C PHE A 42 8.90 -21.53 -5.17
N LEU A 43 9.27 -22.39 -6.08
CA LEU A 43 8.77 -22.39 -7.46
C LEU A 43 7.26 -22.60 -7.51
N SER A 44 6.68 -23.41 -6.62
CA SER A 44 5.24 -23.63 -6.55
C SER A 44 4.44 -22.38 -6.15
N LEU A 45 5.07 -21.36 -5.56
CA LEU A 45 4.43 -20.10 -5.18
C LEU A 45 4.40 -19.07 -6.31
N VAL A 46 5.19 -19.25 -7.36
CA VAL A 46 5.27 -18.28 -8.47
C VAL A 46 3.92 -18.07 -9.18
N PRO A 47 3.12 -19.10 -9.47
CA PRO A 47 1.78 -18.92 -10.05
C PRO A 47 0.83 -18.12 -9.12
N ASP A 48 0.90 -18.32 -7.81
CA ASP A 48 0.11 -17.55 -6.85
C ASP A 48 0.57 -16.08 -6.80
N TYR A 49 1.87 -15.84 -6.84
CA TYR A 49 2.45 -14.49 -6.94
C TYR A 49 1.95 -13.77 -8.19
N GLU A 50 2.05 -14.41 -9.35
CA GLU A 50 1.62 -13.85 -10.64
C GLU A 50 0.13 -13.52 -10.67
N ARG A 51 -0.69 -14.34 -10.02
CA ARG A 51 -2.15 -14.18 -9.98
C ARG A 51 -2.61 -13.14 -8.96
N VAL A 52 -1.97 -13.06 -7.79
CA VAL A 52 -2.50 -12.32 -6.63
C VAL A 52 -1.68 -11.08 -6.29
N VAL A 53 -0.35 -11.17 -6.32
CA VAL A 53 0.52 -10.09 -5.85
C VAL A 53 0.93 -9.18 -6.99
N PHE A 54 1.45 -9.76 -8.05
CA PHE A 54 2.01 -9.04 -9.20
C PHE A 54 1.03 -8.07 -9.90
N PRO A 55 -0.28 -8.35 -10.02
CA PRO A 55 -1.20 -7.42 -10.65
C PRO A 55 -1.36 -6.07 -9.93
N VAL A 56 -1.18 -6.05 -8.60
CA VAL A 56 -1.34 -4.85 -7.78
C VAL A 56 -0.02 -4.32 -7.21
N ASN A 57 1.03 -5.14 -7.26
CA ASN A 57 2.36 -4.81 -6.74
C ASN A 57 3.45 -5.33 -7.70
N PRO A 58 3.61 -4.70 -8.90
CA PRO A 58 4.50 -5.20 -9.96
C PRO A 58 5.96 -4.77 -9.75
N ILE A 59 6.53 -5.08 -8.58
CA ILE A 59 7.89 -4.64 -8.19
C ILE A 59 9.02 -5.51 -8.74
N ILE A 60 8.72 -6.76 -9.11
CA ILE A 60 9.66 -7.69 -9.72
C ILE A 60 8.90 -8.65 -10.64
N LEU A 61 9.45 -8.95 -11.80
CA LEU A 61 8.84 -9.88 -12.75
C LEU A 61 8.80 -11.30 -12.20
N PRO A 62 7.77 -12.11 -12.51
CA PRO A 62 7.74 -13.54 -12.15
C PRO A 62 8.96 -14.30 -12.66
N SER A 63 9.45 -13.98 -13.87
CA SER A 63 10.66 -14.58 -14.47
C SER A 63 11.95 -14.24 -13.70
N GLU A 64 12.07 -12.99 -13.23
CA GLU A 64 13.19 -12.55 -12.39
C GLU A 64 13.15 -13.25 -11.02
N MET A 65 11.94 -13.47 -10.47
CA MET A 65 11.76 -14.22 -9.23
C MET A 65 12.18 -15.69 -9.40
N VAL A 66 11.82 -16.33 -10.50
CA VAL A 66 12.31 -17.69 -10.82
C VAL A 66 13.84 -17.72 -10.84
N THR A 67 14.46 -16.79 -11.55
CA THR A 67 15.94 -16.68 -11.59
C THR A 67 16.54 -16.49 -10.19
N ALA A 68 15.89 -15.68 -9.34
CA ALA A 68 16.37 -15.47 -7.97
C ALA A 68 16.21 -16.73 -7.10
N ILE A 69 15.13 -17.50 -7.29
CA ILE A 69 14.91 -18.78 -6.61
C ILE A 69 15.99 -19.79 -7.01
N GLU A 70 16.26 -19.94 -8.30
CA GLU A 70 17.31 -20.84 -8.81
C GLU A 70 18.71 -20.45 -8.33
N GLY A 71 18.94 -19.13 -8.17
CA GLY A 71 20.20 -18.59 -7.64
C GLY A 71 20.19 -18.31 -6.13
N MET A 72 19.28 -18.89 -5.38
CA MET A 72 19.08 -18.58 -3.95
C MET A 72 20.35 -18.77 -3.12
N ASP A 73 21.09 -19.83 -3.35
CA ASP A 73 22.30 -20.19 -2.61
C ASP A 73 23.54 -19.38 -3.02
N GLN A 74 23.44 -18.49 -4.00
CA GLN A 74 24.58 -17.73 -4.52
C GLN A 74 24.84 -16.44 -3.75
N SER A 75 23.80 -15.84 -3.13
CA SER A 75 23.97 -14.62 -2.35
C SER A 75 22.91 -14.51 -1.23
N TYR A 76 23.26 -13.78 -0.17
CA TYR A 76 22.32 -13.47 0.91
C TYR A 76 21.16 -12.59 0.45
N GLU A 77 21.35 -11.73 -0.56
CA GLU A 77 20.30 -10.90 -1.15
C GLU A 77 19.25 -11.76 -1.85
N ASN A 78 19.66 -12.74 -2.66
CA ASN A 78 18.73 -13.70 -3.27
C ASN A 78 17.99 -14.49 -2.20
N THR A 79 18.71 -15.04 -1.23
CA THR A 79 18.15 -15.80 -0.10
C THR A 79 17.10 -14.97 0.65
N ALA A 80 17.41 -13.71 0.98
CA ALA A 80 16.51 -12.82 1.70
C ALA A 80 15.25 -12.52 0.90
N MET A 81 15.41 -12.18 -0.38
CA MET A 81 14.30 -11.85 -1.27
C MET A 81 13.37 -13.03 -1.49
N VAL A 82 13.90 -14.25 -1.69
CA VAL A 82 13.11 -15.46 -1.92
C VAL A 82 12.30 -15.84 -0.67
N TYR A 83 12.88 -15.75 0.53
CA TYR A 83 12.12 -15.99 1.76
C TYR A 83 11.04 -14.93 2.00
N ALA A 84 11.34 -13.66 1.77
CA ALA A 84 10.39 -12.56 1.91
C ALA A 84 9.24 -12.66 0.88
N PHE A 85 9.57 -13.01 -0.38
CA PHE A 85 8.62 -13.33 -1.44
C PHE A 85 7.68 -14.45 -1.02
N ALA A 86 8.19 -15.57 -0.53
CA ALA A 86 7.39 -16.70 -0.11
C ALA A 86 6.44 -16.33 1.03
N ALA A 87 6.93 -15.62 2.04
CA ALA A 87 6.12 -15.14 3.15
C ALA A 87 4.99 -14.21 2.68
N SER A 88 5.30 -13.23 1.81
CA SER A 88 4.33 -12.27 1.29
C SER A 88 3.29 -12.94 0.38
N THR A 89 3.72 -13.86 -0.51
CA THR A 89 2.82 -14.58 -1.40
C THR A 89 1.84 -15.45 -0.61
N ILE A 90 2.31 -16.24 0.37
CA ILE A 90 1.43 -17.04 1.21
C ILE A 90 0.48 -16.15 2.01
N ASN A 91 0.98 -15.04 2.57
CA ASN A 91 0.15 -14.09 3.29
C ASN A 91 -1.02 -13.56 2.45
N LEU A 92 -0.78 -13.23 1.19
CA LEU A 92 -1.80 -12.63 0.32
C LEU A 92 -2.66 -13.68 -0.39
N SER A 93 -2.12 -14.85 -0.74
CA SER A 93 -2.85 -15.88 -1.50
C SER A 93 -3.74 -16.80 -0.64
N ARG A 94 -3.49 -16.92 0.67
CA ARG A 94 -4.23 -17.81 1.56
C ARG A 94 -5.28 -17.05 2.37
N ILE A 95 -6.53 -17.10 1.96
CA ILE A 95 -7.63 -16.31 2.54
C ILE A 95 -8.06 -16.86 3.91
N SER A 96 -8.01 -18.17 4.10
CA SER A 96 -8.55 -18.89 5.27
C SER A 96 -7.49 -19.29 6.30
N TRP A 97 -6.28 -18.72 6.28
CA TRP A 97 -5.19 -19.14 7.16
C TRP A 97 -5.43 -18.85 8.66
N ASP A 98 -6.41 -18.00 9.00
CA ASP A 98 -6.77 -17.75 10.42
C ASP A 98 -7.26 -19.01 11.16
N VAL A 99 -7.74 -20.02 10.43
CA VAL A 99 -8.20 -21.29 10.98
C VAL A 99 -7.05 -22.30 11.10
N ASP A 100 -5.96 -22.06 10.35
CA ASP A 100 -4.81 -22.97 10.26
C ASP A 100 -3.55 -22.32 10.85
N GLY A 101 -3.30 -22.59 12.13
CA GLY A 101 -2.13 -22.09 12.85
C GLY A 101 -0.79 -22.48 12.21
N ASP A 102 -0.76 -23.50 11.37
CA ASP A 102 0.43 -23.97 10.67
C ASP A 102 0.86 -22.95 9.59
N ILE A 103 -0.08 -22.32 8.89
CA ILE A 103 0.22 -21.29 7.88
C ILE A 103 0.83 -20.04 8.54
N LEU A 104 0.29 -19.59 9.66
CA LEU A 104 0.82 -18.46 10.40
C LEU A 104 2.24 -18.72 10.92
N ALA A 105 2.49 -19.94 11.42
CA ALA A 105 3.81 -20.37 11.84
C ALA A 105 4.79 -20.42 10.64
N GLN A 106 4.33 -20.88 9.48
CA GLN A 106 5.12 -20.91 8.24
C GLN A 106 5.50 -19.51 7.77
N ILE A 107 4.55 -18.56 7.72
CA ILE A 107 4.83 -17.17 7.38
C ILE A 107 5.86 -16.58 8.34
N THR A 108 5.69 -16.80 9.65
CA THR A 108 6.60 -16.31 10.69
C THR A 108 8.01 -16.87 10.50
N ASP A 109 8.14 -18.15 10.21
CA ASP A 109 9.42 -18.82 9.96
C ASP A 109 10.12 -18.24 8.72
N LEU A 110 9.41 -18.12 7.61
CA LEU A 110 9.91 -17.52 6.36
C LEU A 110 10.35 -16.05 6.56
N MET A 111 9.56 -15.25 7.28
CA MET A 111 9.92 -13.88 7.63
C MET A 111 11.22 -13.82 8.43
N ASN A 112 11.37 -14.69 9.44
CA ASN A 112 12.57 -14.74 10.27
C ASN A 112 13.80 -15.14 9.46
N LEU A 113 13.67 -16.11 8.56
CA LEU A 113 14.74 -16.52 7.65
C LEU A 113 15.11 -15.40 6.67
N GLY A 114 14.11 -14.75 6.07
CA GLY A 114 14.31 -13.61 5.17
C GLY A 114 14.98 -12.43 5.88
N PHE A 115 14.52 -12.06 7.06
CA PHE A 115 15.11 -10.98 7.85
C PHE A 115 16.55 -11.30 8.27
N LYS A 116 16.83 -12.54 8.69
CA LYS A 116 18.19 -12.98 9.03
C LYS A 116 19.12 -12.89 7.82
N ALA A 117 18.70 -13.38 6.66
CA ALA A 117 19.48 -13.30 5.43
C ALA A 117 19.71 -11.85 4.98
N HIS A 118 18.68 -10.98 5.11
CA HIS A 118 18.78 -9.57 4.81
C HIS A 118 19.84 -8.86 5.65
N LYS A 119 19.92 -9.17 6.95
CA LYS A 119 20.98 -8.65 7.84
C LYS A 119 22.34 -9.23 7.52
N GLN A 120 22.44 -10.49 7.08
CA GLN A 120 23.71 -11.08 6.64
C GLN A 120 24.21 -10.44 5.34
N ALA A 121 23.32 -10.08 4.41
CA ALA A 121 23.67 -9.34 3.21
C ALA A 121 24.30 -7.97 3.52
N GLU A 122 23.81 -7.28 4.57
CA GLU A 122 24.37 -6.03 5.04
C GLU A 122 25.76 -6.21 5.66
N LEU A 123 25.94 -7.22 6.52
CA LEU A 123 27.19 -7.50 7.22
C LEU A 123 28.28 -8.03 6.29
N GLY A 124 27.90 -8.75 5.22
CA GLY A 124 28.83 -9.30 4.25
C GLY A 124 29.61 -8.24 3.45
N SER A 125 29.10 -7.01 3.39
CA SER A 125 29.78 -5.89 2.70
C SER A 125 30.95 -5.30 3.51
N GLY A 126 31.15 -5.68 4.76
CA GLY A 126 32.16 -5.08 5.65
C GLY A 126 31.80 -3.64 6.09
N LEU A 127 32.27 -3.25 7.27
CA LEU A 127 32.00 -1.88 7.80
C LEU A 127 32.76 -0.77 7.06
N GLN A 128 33.82 -1.14 6.33
CA GLN A 128 34.66 -0.20 5.59
C GLN A 128 34.21 -0.02 4.13
N ASP A 129 33.37 -0.91 3.63
CA ASP A 129 32.88 -0.86 2.26
C ASP A 129 31.66 0.04 2.15
N LYS A 130 31.47 0.61 0.95
CA LYS A 130 30.28 1.38 0.63
C LYS A 130 29.06 0.45 0.72
N LEU A 131 27.98 0.89 1.38
CA LEU A 131 26.73 0.16 1.42
C LEU A 131 26.28 -0.23 0.00
N THR A 132 26.15 -1.52 -0.23
CA THR A 132 25.65 -2.01 -1.52
C THR A 132 24.16 -1.79 -1.58
N VAL A 133 23.74 -0.84 -2.41
CA VAL A 133 22.32 -0.60 -2.72
C VAL A 133 21.99 -1.43 -3.95
N ASN A 134 21.03 -2.33 -3.80
CA ASN A 134 20.52 -3.11 -4.93
C ASN A 134 19.00 -3.32 -4.84
N ILE A 135 18.39 -3.57 -6.00
CA ILE A 135 16.95 -3.75 -6.15
C ILE A 135 16.44 -4.90 -5.26
N LYS A 136 17.18 -6.01 -5.14
CA LYS A 136 16.75 -7.19 -4.37
C LYS A 136 16.56 -6.87 -2.88
N ARG A 137 17.43 -6.03 -2.31
CA ARG A 137 17.28 -5.58 -0.92
C ARG A 137 16.05 -4.69 -0.73
N ILE A 138 15.79 -3.79 -1.69
CA ILE A 138 14.60 -2.93 -1.67
C ILE A 138 13.33 -3.78 -1.75
N VAL A 139 13.26 -4.71 -2.70
CA VAL A 139 12.14 -5.65 -2.86
C VAL A 139 11.92 -6.49 -1.59
N THR A 140 13.03 -6.95 -0.96
CA THR A 140 12.97 -7.67 0.32
C THR A 140 12.30 -6.84 1.41
N CYS A 141 12.65 -5.56 1.52
CA CYS A 141 12.06 -4.66 2.50
C CYS A 141 10.54 -4.48 2.27
N ILE A 142 10.10 -4.33 1.02
CA ILE A 142 8.68 -4.19 0.67
C ILE A 142 7.91 -5.47 1.02
N PHE A 143 8.40 -6.64 0.66
CA PHE A 143 7.73 -7.91 0.99
C PHE A 143 7.67 -8.17 2.50
N LEU A 144 8.75 -7.87 3.25
CA LEU A 144 8.74 -8.00 4.71
C LEU A 144 7.78 -7.00 5.38
N GLU A 145 7.71 -5.77 4.87
CA GLU A 145 6.77 -4.77 5.36
C GLU A 145 5.33 -5.26 5.22
N ASN A 146 4.92 -5.75 4.05
CA ASN A 146 3.61 -6.33 3.82
C ASN A 146 3.27 -7.44 4.84
N CYS A 147 4.25 -8.26 5.19
CA CYS A 147 4.07 -9.30 6.22
C CYS A 147 3.96 -8.72 7.63
N PHE A 148 4.73 -7.68 7.98
CA PHE A 148 4.63 -7.05 9.30
C PHE A 148 3.28 -6.39 9.54
N PHE A 149 2.59 -5.91 8.52
CA PHE A 149 1.21 -5.43 8.62
C PHE A 149 0.25 -6.50 9.12
N LEU A 150 0.42 -7.74 8.66
CA LEU A 150 -0.37 -8.88 9.13
C LEU A 150 -0.30 -9.04 10.64
N PHE A 151 0.91 -8.90 11.22
CA PHE A 151 1.15 -9.03 12.66
C PHE A 151 0.92 -7.72 13.43
N LYS A 152 0.35 -6.69 12.79
CA LYS A 152 0.15 -5.35 13.39
C LYS A 152 1.45 -4.72 13.93
N ARG A 153 2.57 -5.13 13.39
CA ARG A 153 3.89 -4.62 13.76
C ARG A 153 4.26 -3.47 12.83
N PHE A 154 3.41 -2.41 12.88
CA PHE A 154 3.62 -1.19 12.09
C PHE A 154 4.98 -0.54 12.37
N ASP A 155 5.48 -0.67 13.60
CA ASP A 155 6.82 -0.24 14.00
C ASP A 155 7.91 -0.93 13.17
N ARG A 156 7.80 -2.24 12.96
CA ARG A 156 8.72 -3.04 12.14
C ARG A 156 8.54 -2.78 10.66
N GLY A 157 7.29 -2.71 10.20
CA GLY A 157 6.96 -2.36 8.82
C GLY A 157 7.55 -1.01 8.44
N LEU A 158 7.37 0.01 9.29
CA LEU A 158 7.98 1.33 9.10
C LEU A 158 9.51 1.26 9.02
N THR A 159 10.17 0.43 9.85
CA THR A 159 11.63 0.28 9.80
C THR A 159 12.08 -0.27 8.44
N MET A 160 11.40 -1.28 7.90
CA MET A 160 11.68 -1.82 6.57
C MET A 160 11.46 -0.76 5.49
N MET A 161 10.36 -0.02 5.58
CA MET A 161 10.04 1.04 4.61
C MET A 161 11.06 2.19 4.67
N ARG A 162 11.58 2.57 5.85
CA ARG A 162 12.66 3.56 5.99
C ARG A 162 13.97 3.09 5.37
N GLU A 163 14.30 1.81 5.53
CA GLU A 163 15.47 1.21 4.89
C GLU A 163 15.32 1.22 3.35
N ALA A 164 14.15 0.82 2.83
CA ALA A 164 13.84 0.90 1.41
C ALA A 164 13.91 2.35 0.89
N SER A 165 13.32 3.31 1.62
CA SER A 165 13.35 4.73 1.28
C SER A 165 14.77 5.29 1.21
N ALA A 166 15.62 4.93 2.16
CA ALA A 166 17.03 5.35 2.14
C ALA A 166 17.77 4.77 0.93
N MET A 167 17.56 3.48 0.65
CA MET A 167 18.20 2.83 -0.49
C MET A 167 17.74 3.40 -1.83
N ILE A 168 16.44 3.64 -2.03
CA ILE A 168 15.93 4.19 -3.29
C ILE A 168 16.39 5.64 -3.52
N GLN A 169 16.55 6.43 -2.46
CA GLN A 169 17.11 7.78 -2.55
C GLN A 169 18.60 7.78 -2.92
N MET A 170 19.35 6.71 -2.58
CA MET A 170 20.75 6.54 -2.99
C MET A 170 20.86 6.12 -4.47
N ILE A 171 19.83 5.50 -5.02
CA ILE A 171 19.70 5.28 -6.45
C ILE A 171 19.28 6.61 -7.06
N ASP A 172 20.24 7.36 -7.60
CA ASP A 172 20.00 8.68 -8.16
C ASP A 172 19.04 8.58 -9.36
N LEU A 173 17.75 8.85 -9.08
CA LEU A 173 16.67 8.76 -10.08
C LEU A 173 16.79 9.83 -11.16
N ASP A 174 17.46 10.94 -10.87
CA ASP A 174 17.61 12.09 -11.80
C ASP A 174 18.84 11.93 -12.69
N ARG A 175 19.74 11.01 -12.37
CA ARG A 175 21.00 10.79 -13.10
C ARG A 175 21.01 9.49 -13.90
N TYR A 176 19.93 9.17 -14.59
CA TYR A 176 19.92 8.06 -15.57
C TYR A 176 20.81 8.31 -16.78
N THR A 177 21.95 8.93 -16.56
CA THR A 177 22.99 9.13 -17.59
C THR A 177 23.96 7.95 -17.67
N ASP A 178 23.77 6.94 -16.85
CA ASP A 178 24.53 5.70 -16.98
C ASP A 178 24.02 4.94 -18.21
N ALA A 179 24.73 5.12 -19.33
CA ALA A 179 24.43 4.47 -20.60
C ALA A 179 24.48 2.92 -20.55
N SER A 180 24.74 2.37 -19.37
CA SER A 180 24.77 0.91 -19.12
C SER A 180 23.42 0.34 -18.68
N LEU A 181 22.44 1.17 -18.27
CA LEU A 181 21.14 0.71 -17.83
C LEU A 181 20.20 0.45 -19.01
N THR A 182 19.48 -0.65 -18.96
CA THR A 182 18.40 -0.96 -19.89
C THR A 182 17.13 -0.17 -19.54
N ASP A 183 16.23 0.01 -20.51
CA ASP A 183 14.93 0.66 -20.30
C ASP A 183 14.13 -0.06 -19.21
N HIS A 184 14.17 -1.40 -19.16
CA HIS A 184 13.55 -2.21 -18.12
C HIS A 184 14.10 -1.90 -16.72
N GLU A 185 15.42 -1.79 -16.55
CA GLU A 185 16.03 -1.46 -15.27
C GLU A 185 15.65 -0.05 -14.80
N ILE A 186 15.57 0.91 -15.71
CA ILE A 186 15.13 2.27 -15.42
C ILE A 186 13.66 2.25 -14.97
N ALA A 187 12.78 1.61 -15.74
CA ALA A 187 11.37 1.48 -15.42
C ALA A 187 11.14 0.79 -14.07
N THR A 188 11.91 -0.28 -13.79
CA THR A 188 11.86 -0.99 -12.50
C THR A 188 12.23 -0.09 -11.33
N ARG A 189 13.29 0.71 -11.43
CA ARG A 189 13.68 1.66 -10.38
C ARG A 189 12.62 2.72 -10.14
N GLN A 190 12.01 3.25 -11.21
CA GLN A 190 10.92 4.22 -11.12
C GLN A 190 9.67 3.62 -10.45
N ARG A 191 9.30 2.38 -10.82
CA ARG A 191 8.20 1.66 -10.16
C ARG A 191 8.47 1.45 -8.67
N LEU A 192 9.67 1.01 -8.30
CA LEU A 192 10.05 0.83 -6.89
C LEU A 192 9.97 2.15 -6.10
N TYR A 193 10.39 3.26 -6.69
CA TYR A 193 10.24 4.58 -6.05
C TYR A 193 8.76 4.91 -5.80
N CYS A 194 7.91 4.71 -6.81
CA CYS A 194 6.48 4.96 -6.69
C CYS A 194 5.84 4.04 -5.64
N GLU A 195 6.18 2.75 -5.65
CA GLU A 195 5.66 1.77 -4.69
C GLU A 195 6.03 2.13 -3.25
N ILE A 196 7.30 2.44 -3.00
CA ILE A 196 7.77 2.87 -1.68
C ILE A 196 7.04 4.14 -1.25
N SER A 197 6.81 5.09 -2.17
CA SER A 197 6.09 6.33 -1.88
C SER A 197 4.62 6.07 -1.53
N ILE A 198 3.95 5.16 -2.24
CA ILE A 198 2.57 4.75 -1.98
C ILE A 198 2.46 4.12 -0.59
N HIS A 199 3.33 3.17 -0.27
CA HIS A 199 3.36 2.50 1.04
C HIS A 199 3.68 3.48 2.17
N GLU A 200 4.64 4.38 1.97
CA GLU A 200 5.00 5.39 2.96
C GLU A 200 3.85 6.37 3.22
N ARG A 201 3.17 6.85 2.18
CA ARG A 201 1.98 7.71 2.34
C ARG A 201 0.86 7.01 3.08
N PHE A 202 0.56 5.76 2.71
CA PHE A 202 -0.42 4.94 3.40
C PHE A 202 -0.07 4.79 4.89
N LEU A 203 1.17 4.39 5.21
CA LEU A 203 1.66 4.28 6.58
C LEU A 203 1.53 5.59 7.36
N THR A 204 1.92 6.71 6.75
CA THR A 204 1.83 8.04 7.37
C THR A 204 0.39 8.39 7.74
N ILE A 205 -0.57 8.11 6.85
CA ILE A 205 -1.99 8.36 7.11
C ILE A 205 -2.50 7.49 8.25
N VAL A 206 -2.22 6.17 8.20
CA VAL A 206 -2.79 5.19 9.15
C VAL A 206 -2.15 5.26 10.53
N THR A 207 -0.85 5.57 10.61
CA THR A 207 -0.11 5.50 11.88
C THR A 207 0.26 6.86 12.47
N GLY A 208 0.17 7.94 11.70
CA GLY A 208 0.63 9.28 12.10
C GLY A 208 2.16 9.45 12.09
N TYR A 209 2.93 8.46 11.63
CA TYR A 209 4.38 8.61 11.50
C TYR A 209 4.72 9.61 10.38
N PRO A 210 5.78 10.42 10.55
CA PRO A 210 6.11 11.44 9.56
C PRO A 210 6.58 10.82 8.25
N SER A 211 6.16 11.38 7.12
CA SER A 211 6.71 11.08 5.81
C SER A 211 8.12 11.64 5.65
N VAL A 212 8.99 10.95 4.91
CA VAL A 212 10.38 11.39 4.58
C VAL A 212 10.61 11.49 3.09
N LEU A 213 9.76 10.88 2.26
CA LEU A 213 9.85 10.99 0.82
C LEU A 213 9.15 12.26 0.32
N SER A 214 9.72 12.85 -0.72
CA SER A 214 9.06 13.92 -1.48
C SER A 214 7.76 13.39 -2.09
N PRO A 215 6.81 14.29 -2.44
CA PRO A 215 5.63 13.90 -3.19
C PRO A 215 6.00 13.11 -4.44
N LEU A 216 5.06 12.26 -4.88
CA LEU A 216 5.22 11.52 -6.12
C LEU A 216 5.51 12.51 -7.27
N PRO A 217 6.56 12.25 -8.07
CA PRO A 217 6.89 13.12 -9.20
C PRO A 217 5.72 13.15 -10.19
N SER A 218 5.61 14.24 -10.94
CA SER A 218 4.59 14.39 -11.98
C SER A 218 4.79 13.41 -13.16
N ILE A 219 5.93 12.73 -13.20
CA ILE A 219 6.29 11.79 -14.27
C ILE A 219 5.78 10.40 -13.88
N ILE A 220 4.97 9.80 -14.75
CA ILE A 220 4.62 8.38 -14.69
C ILE A 220 5.89 7.58 -15.01
N PRO A 221 6.10 6.41 -14.37
CA PRO A 221 7.19 5.54 -14.74
C PRO A 221 7.24 5.26 -16.24
N MET A 222 8.43 5.12 -16.77
CA MET A 222 8.62 4.76 -18.17
C MET A 222 7.90 3.45 -18.47
N THR A 223 7.24 3.35 -19.62
CA THR A 223 6.55 2.13 -20.03
C THR A 223 7.54 0.98 -20.11
N ASP A 224 7.30 -0.06 -19.37
CA ASP A 224 8.09 -1.27 -19.35
C ASP A 224 7.45 -2.30 -20.29
N HIS A 225 8.13 -2.61 -21.40
CA HIS A 225 7.64 -3.56 -22.39
C HIS A 225 7.67 -5.03 -21.92
N GLU A 226 8.31 -5.31 -20.80
CA GLU A 226 8.33 -6.64 -20.18
C GLU A 226 7.09 -6.87 -19.28
N LEU A 227 6.38 -5.78 -18.91
CA LEU A 227 5.13 -5.88 -18.19
C LEU A 227 3.93 -6.03 -19.14
N PRO A 228 2.95 -6.88 -18.78
CA PRO A 228 1.66 -6.87 -19.46
C PRO A 228 1.02 -5.46 -19.40
N PRO A 229 0.45 -4.95 -20.51
CA PRO A 229 -0.09 -3.59 -20.56
C PRO A 229 -1.11 -3.27 -19.45
N GLN A 230 -2.00 -4.24 -19.12
CA GLN A 230 -2.98 -4.07 -18.06
C GLN A 230 -2.35 -3.97 -16.66
N ILE A 231 -1.21 -4.62 -16.41
CA ILE A 231 -0.48 -4.51 -15.15
C ILE A 231 0.16 -3.11 -15.04
N ASN A 232 0.82 -2.67 -16.11
CA ASN A 232 1.42 -1.35 -16.17
C ASN A 232 0.38 -0.24 -15.98
N GLU A 233 -0.77 -0.37 -16.65
CA GLU A 233 -1.85 0.61 -16.55
C GLU A 233 -2.48 0.65 -15.15
N GLY A 234 -2.79 -0.50 -14.56
CA GLY A 234 -3.35 -0.56 -13.20
C GLY A 234 -2.43 0.10 -12.17
N PHE A 235 -1.12 -0.13 -12.29
CA PHE A 235 -0.14 0.50 -11.41
C PHE A 235 -0.03 2.03 -11.63
N ASN A 236 -0.02 2.47 -12.88
CA ASN A 236 -0.01 3.91 -13.22
C ASN A 236 -1.23 4.62 -12.64
N ARG A 237 -2.41 4.00 -12.70
CA ARG A 237 -3.62 4.53 -12.09
C ARG A 237 -3.52 4.62 -10.57
N LEU A 238 -2.93 3.63 -9.92
CA LEU A 238 -2.70 3.69 -8.48
C LEU A 238 -1.77 4.87 -8.11
N ILE A 239 -0.72 5.11 -8.90
CA ILE A 239 0.15 6.28 -8.74
C ILE A 239 -0.65 7.57 -8.84
N GLU A 240 -1.52 7.72 -9.84
CA GLU A 240 -2.35 8.93 -10.02
C GLU A 240 -3.27 9.17 -8.81
N LEU A 241 -3.88 8.12 -8.28
CA LEU A 241 -4.69 8.25 -7.06
C LEU A 241 -3.86 8.74 -5.87
N PHE A 242 -2.66 8.22 -5.65
CA PHE A 242 -1.80 8.64 -4.55
C PHE A 242 -1.19 10.03 -4.72
N ARG A 243 -1.20 10.63 -5.92
CA ARG A 243 -0.83 12.04 -6.14
C ARG A 243 -1.80 13.02 -5.50
N VAL A 244 -3.01 12.60 -5.19
CA VAL A 244 -3.96 13.40 -4.40
C VAL A 244 -3.37 13.78 -3.04
N LEU A 245 -2.52 12.91 -2.46
CA LEU A 245 -1.80 13.12 -1.21
C LEU A 245 -0.53 13.98 -1.41
N ASP A 246 -0.71 15.18 -1.94
CA ASP A 246 0.36 16.15 -2.16
C ASP A 246 0.88 16.80 -0.85
N ASP A 247 1.84 17.72 -0.96
CA ASP A 247 2.43 18.38 0.20
C ASP A 247 1.41 19.17 1.02
N THR A 248 0.46 19.84 0.36
CA THR A 248 -0.61 20.57 1.04
C THR A 248 -1.49 19.63 1.83
N PHE A 249 -1.87 18.49 1.23
CA PHE A 249 -2.62 17.45 1.92
C PHE A 249 -1.86 16.94 3.15
N MET A 250 -0.62 16.52 2.96
CA MET A 250 0.20 15.93 4.02
C MET A 250 0.48 16.89 5.17
N ALA A 251 0.71 18.17 4.87
CA ALA A 251 0.91 19.20 5.89
C ALA A 251 -0.36 19.42 6.74
N ASN A 252 -1.52 19.49 6.09
CA ASN A 252 -2.81 19.67 6.78
C ASN A 252 -3.19 18.42 7.57
N TRP A 253 -2.96 17.22 7.03
CA TRP A 253 -3.18 15.96 7.74
C TRP A 253 -2.37 15.85 9.02
N LYS A 254 -1.09 16.25 8.95
CA LYS A 254 -0.20 16.28 10.12
C LYS A 254 -0.65 17.32 11.15
N ALA A 255 -1.06 18.51 10.70
CA ALA A 255 -1.54 19.56 11.59
C ALA A 255 -2.85 19.19 12.30
N GLN A 256 -3.74 18.44 11.62
CA GLN A 256 -4.96 17.90 12.23
C GLN A 256 -4.65 16.92 13.37
N GLN A 257 -3.62 16.08 13.20
CA GLN A 257 -3.21 15.13 14.23
C GLN A 257 -2.43 15.76 15.38
N ASN A 258 -1.71 16.85 15.10
CA ASN A 258 -0.91 17.55 16.10
C ASN A 258 -0.98 19.08 15.90
N PRO A 259 -1.73 19.81 16.73
CA PRO A 259 -1.93 21.24 16.62
C PRO A 259 -0.67 22.11 16.74
N GLN A 260 0.47 21.52 17.11
CA GLN A 260 1.76 22.26 17.15
C GLN A 260 2.35 22.48 15.74
N PHE A 261 1.87 21.74 14.73
CA PHE A 261 2.29 21.97 13.36
C PHE A 261 1.40 23.00 12.68
N THR A 262 2.04 23.96 12.01
CA THR A 262 1.37 24.90 11.12
C THR A 262 1.26 24.29 9.72
N ALA A 263 0.06 24.38 9.13
CA ALA A 263 -0.18 23.95 7.76
C ALA A 263 -0.54 25.17 6.89
N PRO A 264 -0.38 25.10 5.57
CA PRO A 264 -0.95 26.07 4.65
C PRO A 264 -2.45 26.17 4.85
N GLU A 265 -3.01 27.39 4.67
CA GLU A 265 -4.45 27.57 4.69
C GLU A 265 -5.10 26.68 3.61
N MET A 266 -6.06 25.89 4.02
CA MET A 266 -6.83 25.02 3.12
C MET A 266 -8.11 25.77 2.72
N THR A 267 -8.27 26.00 1.41
CA THR A 267 -9.44 26.68 0.88
C THR A 267 -10.51 25.71 0.40
N ALA A 268 -11.76 26.18 0.32
CA ALA A 268 -12.85 25.42 -0.29
C ALA A 268 -12.51 25.03 -1.74
N GLU A 269 -11.88 25.91 -2.50
CA GLU A 269 -11.45 25.67 -3.89
C GLU A 269 -10.44 24.53 -3.99
N TRP A 270 -9.52 24.40 -3.02
CA TRP A 270 -8.58 23.28 -2.99
C TRP A 270 -9.30 21.96 -2.76
N ILE A 271 -10.24 21.89 -1.81
CA ILE A 271 -11.08 20.70 -1.55
C ILE A 271 -11.87 20.30 -2.79
N GLU A 272 -12.54 21.30 -3.44
CA GLU A 272 -13.32 21.06 -4.65
C GLU A 272 -12.45 20.54 -5.80
N HIS A 273 -11.26 21.14 -5.98
CA HIS A 273 -10.30 20.66 -6.98
C HIS A 273 -9.90 19.20 -6.74
N LYS A 274 -9.63 18.81 -5.49
CA LYS A 274 -9.25 17.44 -5.15
C LYS A 274 -10.40 16.44 -5.37
N GLN A 275 -11.64 16.81 -5.03
CA GLN A 275 -12.81 15.98 -5.29
C GLN A 275 -13.05 15.83 -6.81
N ALA A 276 -12.96 16.94 -7.56
CA ALA A 276 -13.09 16.93 -9.02
C ALA A 276 -11.97 16.10 -9.70
N GLN A 277 -10.76 16.12 -9.17
CA GLN A 277 -9.67 15.26 -9.64
C GLN A 277 -10.02 13.77 -9.50
N LEU A 278 -10.65 13.37 -8.39
CA LEU A 278 -11.10 11.98 -8.20
C LEU A 278 -12.31 11.62 -9.07
N ASP A 279 -13.20 12.59 -9.39
CA ASP A 279 -14.29 12.38 -10.35
C ASP A 279 -13.73 12.15 -11.77
N GLN A 280 -12.74 12.95 -12.16
CA GLN A 280 -12.10 12.79 -13.47
C GLN A 280 -11.38 11.44 -13.55
N ASP A 281 -10.69 11.01 -12.50
CA ASP A 281 -10.04 9.70 -12.46
C ASP A 281 -11.06 8.56 -12.59
N GLU A 282 -12.27 8.68 -12.02
CA GLU A 282 -13.33 7.69 -12.16
C GLU A 282 -13.80 7.56 -13.61
N ILE A 283 -13.93 8.70 -14.32
CA ILE A 283 -14.31 8.74 -15.74
C ILE A 283 -13.20 8.15 -16.62
N ASP A 284 -11.96 8.56 -16.38
CA ASP A 284 -10.81 8.13 -17.17
C ASP A 284 -10.53 6.63 -16.99
N ALA A 285 -10.81 6.08 -15.79
CA ALA A 285 -10.67 4.65 -15.53
C ALA A 285 -11.54 3.79 -16.44
N ALA A 286 -12.80 4.17 -16.64
CA ALA A 286 -13.71 3.44 -17.53
C ALA A 286 -13.22 3.50 -18.99
N GLY A 287 -12.82 4.69 -19.46
CA GLY A 287 -12.30 4.86 -20.83
C GLY A 287 -11.02 4.08 -21.11
N THR A 288 -10.14 3.98 -20.11
CA THR A 288 -8.88 3.24 -20.25
C THR A 288 -9.10 1.73 -20.31
N ASP A 289 -10.00 1.20 -19.48
CA ASP A 289 -10.35 -0.22 -19.51
C ASP A 289 -10.95 -0.62 -20.84
N ASP A 290 -11.89 0.18 -21.38
CA ASP A 290 -12.44 0.00 -22.72
C ASP A 290 -11.37 0.02 -23.82
N ALA A 291 -10.37 0.90 -23.70
CA ALA A 291 -9.25 0.97 -24.65
C ALA A 291 -8.35 -0.27 -24.58
N LEU A 292 -8.05 -0.78 -23.38
CA LEU A 292 -7.27 -2.01 -23.20
C LEU A 292 -8.01 -3.22 -23.81
N ILE A 293 -9.31 -3.35 -23.56
CA ILE A 293 -10.14 -4.41 -24.13
C ILE A 293 -10.15 -4.32 -25.66
N SER A 294 -10.35 -3.12 -26.20
CA SER A 294 -10.42 -2.87 -27.65
C SER A 294 -9.09 -3.16 -28.36
N SER A 295 -7.96 -2.98 -27.67
CA SER A 295 -6.63 -3.30 -28.19
C SER A 295 -6.27 -4.79 -28.14
N GLY A 296 -7.13 -5.63 -27.54
CA GLY A 296 -6.91 -7.06 -27.38
C GLY A 296 -5.95 -7.42 -26.23
N CYS A 297 -5.58 -6.45 -25.38
CA CYS A 297 -4.71 -6.68 -24.22
C CYS A 297 -5.46 -7.29 -23.02
N GLY A 298 -6.79 -7.41 -23.09
CA GLY A 298 -7.66 -7.68 -21.95
C GLY A 298 -7.82 -6.44 -21.06
N GLY A 299 -8.90 -6.37 -20.27
CA GLY A 299 -9.12 -5.29 -19.30
C GLY A 299 -8.25 -5.46 -18.05
N LEU A 300 -8.39 -4.53 -17.11
CA LEU A 300 -7.83 -4.68 -15.76
C LEU A 300 -8.42 -5.93 -15.09
N THR A 301 -7.64 -6.57 -14.25
CA THR A 301 -8.13 -7.70 -13.44
C THR A 301 -9.16 -7.22 -12.40
N GLU A 302 -10.06 -8.10 -11.96
CA GLU A 302 -10.99 -7.78 -10.86
C GLU A 302 -10.22 -7.27 -9.62
N LEU A 303 -9.07 -7.87 -9.34
CA LEU A 303 -8.19 -7.46 -8.25
C LEU A 303 -7.77 -5.98 -8.38
N GLN A 304 -7.31 -5.55 -9.56
CA GLN A 304 -6.93 -4.16 -9.83
C GLN A 304 -8.13 -3.21 -9.74
N HIS A 305 -9.29 -3.60 -10.29
CA HIS A 305 -10.52 -2.81 -10.18
C HIS A 305 -10.92 -2.56 -8.72
N VAL A 306 -10.87 -3.60 -7.88
CA VAL A 306 -11.19 -3.52 -6.45
C VAL A 306 -10.24 -2.58 -5.72
N ASP A 307 -8.93 -2.72 -5.94
CA ASP A 307 -7.95 -1.85 -5.27
C ASP A 307 -8.14 -0.38 -5.66
N LEU A 308 -8.20 -0.09 -6.94
CA LEU A 308 -8.37 1.27 -7.45
C LEU A 308 -9.68 1.90 -6.96
N PHE A 309 -10.78 1.14 -6.98
CA PHE A 309 -12.08 1.63 -6.55
C PHE A 309 -12.09 1.95 -5.04
N ILE A 310 -11.66 1.01 -4.20
CA ILE A 310 -11.64 1.21 -2.74
C ILE A 310 -10.64 2.31 -2.37
N THR A 311 -9.50 2.37 -3.04
CA THR A 311 -8.51 3.44 -2.83
C THR A 311 -9.10 4.81 -3.17
N ARG A 312 -9.84 4.96 -4.27
CA ARG A 312 -10.53 6.20 -4.64
C ARG A 312 -11.55 6.61 -3.59
N LEU A 313 -12.38 5.68 -3.11
CA LEU A 313 -13.36 5.97 -2.04
C LEU A 313 -12.65 6.40 -0.75
N TRP A 314 -11.56 5.74 -0.41
CA TRP A 314 -10.75 6.10 0.75
C TRP A 314 -10.16 7.51 0.62
N MET A 315 -9.61 7.87 -0.53
CA MET A 315 -9.12 9.24 -0.80
C MET A 315 -10.23 10.29 -0.63
N ARG A 316 -11.46 10.01 -1.10
CA ARG A 316 -12.62 10.89 -0.90
C ARG A 316 -12.94 11.10 0.58
N ILE A 317 -12.87 10.04 1.40
CA ILE A 317 -13.04 10.13 2.85
C ILE A 317 -11.95 10.99 3.48
N LEU A 318 -10.70 10.82 3.12
CA LEU A 318 -9.59 11.60 3.68
C LEU A 318 -9.74 13.10 3.37
N ILE A 319 -10.11 13.45 2.13
CA ILE A 319 -10.38 14.85 1.74
C ILE A 319 -11.59 15.39 2.52
N TRP A 320 -12.65 14.60 2.66
CA TRP A 320 -13.85 14.97 3.43
C TRP A 320 -13.52 15.21 4.92
N GLN A 321 -12.70 14.36 5.54
CA GLN A 321 -12.23 14.54 6.92
C GLN A 321 -11.40 15.81 7.09
N LEU A 322 -10.56 16.16 6.12
CA LEU A 322 -9.83 17.43 6.12
C LEU A 322 -10.81 18.62 6.02
N ALA A 323 -11.80 18.56 5.13
CA ALA A 323 -12.81 19.61 5.00
C ALA A 323 -13.61 19.78 6.31
N LEU A 324 -13.95 18.65 6.98
CA LEU A 324 -14.61 18.67 8.29
C LEU A 324 -13.74 19.37 9.33
N SER A 325 -12.45 19.05 9.41
CA SER A 325 -11.51 19.62 10.38
C SER A 325 -11.33 21.15 10.22
N GLN A 326 -11.56 21.65 9.02
CA GLN A 326 -11.48 23.09 8.69
C GLN A 326 -12.84 23.81 8.78
N GLY A 327 -13.92 23.09 9.14
CA GLY A 327 -15.26 23.68 9.22
C GLY A 327 -15.86 24.07 7.87
N LEU A 328 -15.39 23.49 6.77
CA LEU A 328 -15.85 23.79 5.41
C LEU A 328 -17.10 23.03 5.00
N LEU A 329 -17.50 21.99 5.76
CA LEU A 329 -18.68 21.19 5.44
C LEU A 329 -19.98 21.88 5.80
N GLN A 330 -21.01 21.63 5.02
CA GLN A 330 -22.36 22.18 5.20
C GLN A 330 -23.42 21.08 5.21
N SER A 331 -24.48 21.24 6.00
CA SER A 331 -25.61 20.31 6.02
C SER A 331 -26.38 20.34 4.70
N ALA A 332 -26.50 21.52 4.08
CA ALA A 332 -27.15 21.73 2.78
C ALA A 332 -26.24 22.61 1.90
N PRO A 333 -25.29 22.01 1.18
CA PRO A 333 -24.39 22.78 0.32
C PRO A 333 -25.17 23.42 -0.84
N PRO A 334 -24.71 24.57 -1.36
CA PRO A 334 -25.29 25.20 -2.53
C PRO A 334 -25.38 24.26 -3.73
N GLN A 335 -26.41 24.39 -4.56
CA GLN A 335 -26.64 23.51 -5.72
C GLN A 335 -25.45 23.46 -6.73
N ASN A 336 -24.62 24.51 -6.74
CA ASN A 336 -23.48 24.62 -7.63
C ASN A 336 -22.14 24.17 -6.99
N SER A 337 -22.15 23.77 -5.71
CA SER A 337 -20.94 23.25 -5.05
C SER A 337 -20.83 21.75 -5.23
N HIS A 338 -19.60 21.25 -5.19
CA HIS A 338 -19.34 19.83 -5.24
C HIS A 338 -20.01 19.11 -4.04
N GLU A 339 -20.62 17.95 -4.30
CA GLU A 339 -21.34 17.18 -3.26
C GLU A 339 -20.45 16.77 -2.08
N GLY A 340 -19.11 16.68 -2.28
CA GLY A 340 -18.11 16.42 -1.23
C GLY A 340 -18.09 17.44 -0.08
N PHE A 341 -18.74 18.61 -0.25
CA PHE A 341 -18.95 19.56 0.85
C PHE A 341 -20.14 19.24 1.75
N SER A 342 -20.96 18.26 1.39
CA SER A 342 -22.05 17.81 2.25
C SER A 342 -21.54 17.06 3.46
N MET A 343 -22.04 17.39 4.65
CA MET A 343 -21.79 16.59 5.85
C MET A 343 -22.28 15.15 5.70
N HIS A 344 -23.27 14.91 4.84
CA HIS A 344 -23.86 13.60 4.59
C HIS A 344 -23.24 12.87 3.38
N PHE A 345 -22.24 13.43 2.73
CA PHE A 345 -21.59 12.83 1.55
C PHE A 345 -21.12 11.38 1.75
N PRO A 346 -20.42 11.01 2.85
CA PRO A 346 -20.02 9.62 3.06
C PRO A 346 -21.20 8.64 3.09
N ALA A 347 -22.25 9.00 3.80
CA ALA A 347 -23.43 8.14 3.93
C ALA A 347 -24.32 8.15 2.68
N ARG A 348 -24.33 9.25 1.90
CA ARG A 348 -25.18 9.37 0.70
C ARG A 348 -24.58 8.70 -0.52
N ARG A 349 -23.31 8.96 -0.79
CA ARG A 349 -22.70 8.52 -2.03
C ARG A 349 -21.76 7.33 -1.84
N LEU A 350 -20.88 7.41 -0.86
CA LEU A 350 -19.81 6.41 -0.74
C LEU A 350 -20.33 5.05 -0.28
N SER A 351 -21.34 5.03 0.62
CA SER A 351 -21.98 3.78 1.02
C SER A 351 -22.63 3.05 -0.14
N THR A 352 -23.42 3.78 -0.95
CA THR A 352 -24.08 3.21 -2.13
C THR A 352 -23.08 2.74 -3.17
N GLN A 353 -22.02 3.51 -3.42
CA GLN A 353 -20.95 3.11 -4.35
C GLN A 353 -20.26 1.83 -3.88
N LEU A 354 -19.94 1.72 -2.58
CA LEU A 354 -19.29 0.53 -2.02
C LEU A 354 -20.21 -0.69 -2.08
N ARG A 355 -21.51 -0.52 -1.73
CA ARG A 355 -22.50 -1.59 -1.87
C ARG A 355 -22.60 -2.09 -3.32
N ASN A 356 -22.62 -1.17 -4.27
CA ASN A 356 -22.69 -1.51 -5.70
C ASN A 356 -21.44 -2.24 -6.18
N LEU A 357 -20.25 -1.87 -5.70
CA LEU A 357 -19.02 -2.62 -5.99
C LEU A 357 -19.17 -4.05 -5.49
N VAL A 358 -19.44 -4.24 -4.20
CA VAL A 358 -19.53 -5.56 -3.57
C VAL A 358 -20.58 -6.44 -4.26
N GLY A 359 -21.73 -5.84 -4.68
CA GLY A 359 -22.79 -6.55 -5.39
C GLY A 359 -22.43 -6.98 -6.82
N ARG A 360 -21.35 -6.45 -7.41
CA ARG A 360 -20.88 -6.77 -8.77
C ARG A 360 -19.68 -7.72 -8.80
N LEU A 361 -19.03 -7.95 -7.66
CA LEU A 361 -17.86 -8.82 -7.59
C LEU A 361 -18.26 -10.26 -7.93
N GLU A 362 -17.52 -10.88 -8.84
CA GLU A 362 -17.64 -12.31 -9.13
C GLU A 362 -17.11 -13.14 -7.97
N ASN A 363 -16.04 -12.67 -7.35
CA ASN A 363 -15.43 -13.32 -6.21
C ASN A 363 -15.20 -12.32 -5.07
N ILE A 364 -16.02 -12.42 -4.02
CA ILE A 364 -15.89 -11.59 -2.80
C ILE A 364 -14.51 -11.76 -2.16
N ASP A 365 -13.92 -12.95 -2.27
CA ASP A 365 -12.60 -13.24 -1.73
C ASP A 365 -11.48 -12.41 -2.39
N SER A 366 -11.73 -11.83 -3.59
CA SER A 366 -10.75 -10.96 -4.24
C SER A 366 -10.36 -9.76 -3.37
N ILE A 367 -11.27 -9.25 -2.54
CA ILE A 367 -10.95 -8.18 -1.57
C ILE A 367 -9.98 -8.66 -0.49
N ALA A 368 -10.17 -9.87 0.04
CA ALA A 368 -9.29 -10.43 1.06
C ALA A 368 -7.86 -10.67 0.57
N LEU A 369 -7.70 -10.91 -0.75
CA LEU A 369 -6.39 -11.11 -1.38
C LEU A 369 -5.51 -9.87 -1.37
N HIS A 370 -6.07 -8.66 -1.24
CA HIS A 370 -5.29 -7.43 -1.08
C HIS A 370 -4.63 -7.28 0.30
N GLY A 371 -4.94 -8.18 1.22
CA GLY A 371 -4.36 -8.18 2.56
C GLY A 371 -4.87 -7.07 3.48
N PRO A 372 -4.12 -6.78 4.58
CA PRO A 372 -4.59 -5.86 5.63
C PRO A 372 -4.80 -4.42 5.19
N GLY A 373 -4.07 -3.95 4.16
CA GLY A 373 -4.14 -2.56 3.69
C GLY A 373 -5.52 -2.19 3.18
N ILE A 374 -6.13 -3.03 2.35
CA ILE A 374 -7.46 -2.79 1.81
C ILE A 374 -8.53 -2.87 2.90
N LEU A 375 -8.39 -3.81 3.85
CA LEU A 375 -9.30 -3.95 4.97
C LEU A 375 -9.25 -2.73 5.90
N GLN A 376 -8.09 -2.11 6.07
CA GLN A 376 -7.95 -0.85 6.80
C GLN A 376 -8.68 0.30 6.09
N LYS A 377 -8.51 0.45 4.76
CA LYS A 377 -9.24 1.45 3.96
C LYS A 377 -10.75 1.25 4.10
N LEU A 378 -11.23 0.01 3.96
CA LEU A 378 -12.66 -0.33 4.12
C LEU A 378 -13.18 -0.02 5.52
N PHE A 379 -12.41 -0.31 6.56
CA PHE A 379 -12.77 0.02 7.93
C PHE A 379 -12.92 1.53 8.12
N GLU A 380 -11.99 2.34 7.60
CA GLU A 380 -12.06 3.80 7.71
C GLU A 380 -13.26 4.38 6.95
N ILE A 381 -13.57 3.87 5.76
CA ILE A 381 -14.77 4.24 5.01
C ILE A 381 -16.03 3.90 5.83
N THR A 382 -16.13 2.65 6.30
CA THR A 382 -17.30 2.14 7.01
C THR A 382 -17.52 2.87 8.35
N SER A 383 -16.45 3.14 9.11
CA SER A 383 -16.53 3.87 10.37
C SER A 383 -16.99 5.32 10.16
N THR A 384 -16.49 5.99 9.11
CA THR A 384 -16.90 7.35 8.77
C THR A 384 -18.38 7.41 8.35
N VAL A 385 -18.84 6.42 7.56
CA VAL A 385 -20.27 6.29 7.22
C VAL A 385 -21.12 6.13 8.48
N ALA A 386 -20.69 5.28 9.43
CA ALA A 386 -21.40 5.09 10.70
C ALA A 386 -21.49 6.38 11.53
N ASP A 387 -20.39 7.15 11.60
CA ASP A 387 -20.38 8.41 12.34
C ASP A 387 -21.29 9.46 11.70
N VAL A 388 -21.36 9.51 10.37
CA VAL A 388 -22.26 10.42 9.64
C VAL A 388 -23.73 10.02 9.82
N LEU A 389 -24.04 8.72 9.84
CA LEU A 389 -25.40 8.24 10.07
C LEU A 389 -25.93 8.53 11.49
N ALA A 390 -25.04 8.70 12.47
CA ALA A 390 -25.39 9.12 13.82
C ALA A 390 -25.68 10.63 13.93
N LEU A 391 -25.49 11.44 12.86
CA LEU A 391 -25.85 12.86 12.86
C LEU A 391 -27.36 13.04 12.75
N PRO A 392 -27.92 14.10 13.36
CA PRO A 392 -29.36 14.40 13.26
C PRO A 392 -29.80 14.52 11.79
N ILE A 393 -30.94 13.89 11.50
CA ILE A 393 -31.55 13.90 10.16
C ILE A 393 -32.38 15.18 10.03
N GLY A 394 -32.25 15.84 8.89
CA GLY A 394 -33.08 17.01 8.55
C GLY A 394 -34.53 16.63 8.27
N PRO A 395 -35.49 17.55 8.48
CA PRO A 395 -36.89 17.30 8.16
C PRO A 395 -37.08 16.96 6.68
N GLY A 396 -37.74 15.85 6.37
CA GLY A 396 -38.01 15.38 5.00
C GLY A 396 -36.96 14.47 4.41
N GLU A 397 -35.92 14.12 5.15
CA GLU A 397 -34.85 13.20 4.72
C GLU A 397 -35.01 11.78 5.30
N GLU A 398 -36.12 11.45 5.94
CA GLU A 398 -36.32 10.20 6.69
C GLU A 398 -36.24 8.94 5.81
N GLN A 399 -36.88 8.96 4.63
CA GLN A 399 -36.82 7.82 3.70
C GLN A 399 -35.41 7.58 3.12
N ASP A 400 -34.67 8.64 2.87
CA ASP A 400 -33.29 8.57 2.40
C ASP A 400 -32.37 8.03 3.51
N ALA A 401 -32.67 8.31 4.77
CA ALA A 401 -31.94 7.78 5.93
C ALA A 401 -32.12 6.26 6.09
N GLU A 402 -33.33 5.72 5.87
CA GLU A 402 -33.58 4.28 5.93
C GLU A 402 -32.77 3.53 4.88
N ALA A 403 -32.73 4.00 3.63
CA ALA A 403 -31.95 3.39 2.58
C ALA A 403 -30.43 3.38 2.88
N ARG A 404 -29.93 4.44 3.51
CA ARG A 404 -28.51 4.55 3.92
C ARG A 404 -28.16 3.62 5.07
N VAL A 405 -29.07 3.42 6.00
CA VAL A 405 -28.91 2.45 7.07
C VAL A 405 -28.84 1.04 6.51
N GLU A 406 -29.66 0.72 5.49
CA GLU A 406 -29.58 -0.57 4.78
C GLU A 406 -28.23 -0.76 4.08
N ASP A 407 -27.74 0.27 3.38
CA ASP A 407 -26.42 0.23 2.74
C ASP A 407 -25.31 0.00 3.78
N PHE A 408 -25.39 0.70 4.92
CA PHE A 408 -24.43 0.55 6.01
C PHE A 408 -24.47 -0.86 6.60
N LEU A 409 -25.65 -1.41 6.88
CA LEU A 409 -25.82 -2.77 7.37
C LEU A 409 -25.18 -3.80 6.43
N PHE A 410 -25.42 -3.65 5.13
CA PHE A 410 -24.82 -4.50 4.12
C PHE A 410 -23.29 -4.44 4.19
N ILE A 411 -22.71 -3.23 4.21
CA ILE A 411 -21.26 -3.02 4.21
C ILE A 411 -20.64 -3.55 5.51
N VAL A 412 -21.24 -3.28 6.68
CA VAL A 412 -20.74 -3.79 7.97
C VAL A 412 -20.74 -5.32 8.01
N THR A 413 -21.85 -5.94 7.58
CA THR A 413 -21.97 -7.40 7.53
C THR A 413 -20.89 -7.99 6.62
N PHE A 414 -20.73 -7.38 5.44
CA PHE A 414 -19.70 -7.74 4.51
C PHE A 414 -18.29 -7.62 5.12
N LEU A 415 -17.97 -6.48 5.74
CA LEU A 415 -16.66 -6.27 6.35
C LEU A 415 -16.40 -7.23 7.52
N LEU A 416 -17.41 -7.51 8.35
CA LEU A 416 -17.31 -8.44 9.46
C LEU A 416 -17.18 -9.92 9.03
N SER A 417 -17.49 -10.25 7.78
CA SER A 417 -17.28 -11.60 7.22
C SER A 417 -15.80 -11.94 7.03
N PHE A 418 -14.92 -10.93 6.94
CA PHE A 418 -13.49 -11.16 6.81
C PHE A 418 -12.85 -11.50 8.16
N ASN A 419 -12.26 -12.68 8.28
CA ASN A 419 -11.56 -13.11 9.49
C ASN A 419 -10.39 -12.20 9.88
N ARG A 420 -9.77 -11.53 8.91
CA ARG A 420 -8.61 -10.65 9.10
C ARG A 420 -8.93 -9.28 9.70
N ILE A 421 -10.20 -8.92 9.87
CA ILE A 421 -10.61 -7.70 10.58
C ILE A 421 -10.19 -7.81 12.05
N GLN A 422 -9.58 -6.75 12.56
CA GLN A 422 -9.08 -6.70 13.93
C GLN A 422 -10.22 -6.80 14.94
N GLN A 423 -9.99 -7.46 16.06
CA GLN A 423 -11.00 -7.60 17.10
C GLN A 423 -11.51 -6.23 17.61
N SER A 424 -10.62 -5.26 17.81
CA SER A 424 -11.00 -3.89 18.19
C SER A 424 -11.86 -3.18 17.14
N GLN A 425 -11.54 -3.38 15.84
CA GLN A 425 -12.36 -2.85 14.74
C GLN A 425 -13.73 -3.52 14.70
N ARG A 426 -13.76 -4.84 14.91
CA ARG A 426 -14.97 -5.64 14.97
C ARG A 426 -15.89 -5.18 16.12
N GLU A 427 -15.34 -4.98 17.31
CA GLU A 427 -16.05 -4.48 18.47
C GLU A 427 -16.59 -3.07 18.25
N TYR A 428 -15.77 -2.17 17.68
CA TYR A 428 -16.19 -0.82 17.33
C TYR A 428 -17.39 -0.81 16.37
N LEU A 429 -17.32 -1.59 15.27
CA LEU A 429 -18.42 -1.66 14.29
C LEU A 429 -19.70 -2.24 14.89
N LYS A 430 -19.60 -3.25 15.78
CA LYS A 430 -20.74 -3.81 16.51
C LYS A 430 -21.38 -2.80 17.45
N GLU A 431 -20.57 -1.99 18.15
CA GLU A 431 -21.06 -0.92 19.02
C GLU A 431 -21.83 0.14 18.21
N LYS A 432 -21.25 0.62 17.09
CA LYS A 432 -21.89 1.57 16.18
C LYS A 432 -23.20 1.02 15.62
N LEU A 433 -23.20 -0.23 15.18
CA LEU A 433 -24.42 -0.91 14.71
C LEU A 433 -25.49 -0.94 15.78
N SER A 434 -25.15 -1.32 17.01
CA SER A 434 -26.09 -1.36 18.14
C SER A 434 -26.66 0.03 18.49
N THR A 435 -25.87 1.09 18.31
CA THR A 435 -26.29 2.47 18.53
C THR A 435 -27.28 2.91 17.46
N LEU A 436 -26.97 2.71 16.19
CA LEU A 436 -27.86 3.03 15.07
C LEU A 436 -29.17 2.25 15.12
N GLN A 437 -29.14 0.97 15.54
CA GLN A 437 -30.35 0.16 15.75
C GLN A 437 -31.26 0.75 16.81
N ARG A 438 -30.74 1.34 17.89
CA ARG A 438 -31.52 1.99 18.92
C ARG A 438 -32.12 3.30 18.46
N GLU A 439 -31.37 4.08 17.68
CA GLU A 439 -31.80 5.40 17.18
C GLU A 439 -32.85 5.30 16.07
N HIS A 440 -32.75 4.26 15.23
CA HIS A 440 -33.64 4.01 14.09
C HIS A 440 -34.55 2.78 14.28
N ALA A 441 -34.99 2.49 15.51
CA ALA A 441 -35.73 1.28 15.85
C ALA A 441 -37.01 1.04 15.00
N SER A 442 -37.63 2.08 14.44
CA SER A 442 -38.80 1.96 13.54
C SER A 442 -38.42 1.42 12.16
N GLY A 443 -37.26 1.77 11.61
CA GLY A 443 -36.78 1.29 10.31
C GLY A 443 -36.23 -0.15 10.39
N PHE A 444 -35.62 -0.54 11.50
CA PHE A 444 -35.04 -1.87 11.70
C PHE A 444 -36.06 -3.01 11.90
N GLN A 445 -37.34 -2.70 12.22
CA GLN A 445 -38.36 -3.74 12.35
C GLN A 445 -38.66 -4.50 11.04
N SER A 446 -38.43 -3.87 9.90
CA SER A 446 -38.53 -4.52 8.59
C SER A 446 -37.30 -5.39 8.24
N LEU A 447 -36.19 -5.20 8.93
CA LEU A 447 -34.89 -5.85 8.68
C LEU A 447 -34.60 -7.03 9.63
N ALA A 448 -35.56 -7.41 10.49
CA ALA A 448 -35.45 -8.55 11.42
C ALA A 448 -35.22 -9.92 10.74
N ILE A 449 -35.07 -9.95 9.41
CA ILE A 449 -34.76 -11.15 8.60
C ILE A 449 -33.27 -11.51 8.66
N TYR A 450 -32.40 -10.58 9.03
CA TYR A 450 -30.98 -10.85 9.22
C TYR A 450 -30.72 -11.25 10.68
N ASN A 451 -30.92 -12.52 11.00
CA ASN A 451 -30.44 -13.11 12.24
C ASN A 451 -28.91 -12.96 12.28
N PHE A 452 -28.44 -11.96 13.01
CA PHE A 452 -27.03 -11.79 13.33
C PHE A 452 -26.66 -12.74 14.49
N ASP A 453 -26.48 -14.02 14.23
CA ASP A 453 -25.62 -14.89 15.03
C ASP A 453 -24.16 -14.53 14.67
N ILE A 454 -23.68 -13.40 15.20
CA ILE A 454 -22.30 -12.90 15.04
C ILE A 454 -21.56 -13.06 16.38
#